data_01bddea6b5d47a1e4c14e1055be4924b
#
_entry.id   01bddea6b5d47a1e4c14e1055be4924b
#
_cell.length_a   1.000
_cell.length_b   1.000
_cell.length_c   1.000
_cell.angle_alpha   90.00
_cell.angle_beta   90.00
_cell.angle_gamma   90.00
#
_symmetry.space_group_name_H-M   'P 1'
#
loop_
_entity.id
_entity.type
_entity.pdbx_description
1 polymer ?
#
loop_
_entity_poly.entity_id
_entity_poly.type
_entity_poly.pdbx_seq_one_letter_code
_entity_poly.pdbx_strand_id
1 'polypeptide(L)'
;MTGYIMAEKVLTIKDVANMAGVSKATVSRVLNDSGYVASETRRKIESIIKTYNYIPSALAVNLSRQETRTVGVVIPEIENTFYSDILHGITQVADELDLSLVLFDTQDNLEKEKRAFRTLQQQKVRGIILGPSVDYPDTAEGRELLAMLREYSVPIVIIDRDFENMPWDAVLYENYQCSYQAALELYKAGSRRMAVITGDMTLKIGRERLEGFRKGVEDCGLKLEERDIYYGDFQMKKSYELSME
;
A
#
# COMPACT_ATOMS: atom_id res chain seq x y z
N MET A 1 25.37 -35.91 11.40
CA MET A 1 25.60 -35.13 12.65
C MET A 1 24.79 -33.84 12.51
N THR A 2 23.60 -33.82 13.06
CA THR A 2 22.68 -32.70 13.00
C THR A 2 22.96 -31.82 14.22
N GLY A 3 23.72 -30.74 14.02
CA GLY A 3 23.98 -29.77 15.07
C GLY A 3 22.70 -29.02 15.41
N TYR A 4 22.13 -29.30 16.57
CA TYR A 4 21.11 -28.45 17.18
C TYR A 4 21.78 -27.10 17.51
N ILE A 5 21.43 -26.05 16.76
CA ILE A 5 21.70 -24.67 17.16
C ILE A 5 20.81 -24.42 18.37
N MET A 6 21.40 -24.41 19.56
CA MET A 6 20.72 -23.98 20.78
C MET A 6 20.28 -22.54 20.53
N ALA A 7 18.97 -22.30 20.53
CA ALA A 7 18.45 -20.95 20.43
C ALA A 7 18.99 -20.11 21.61
N GLU A 8 19.85 -19.15 21.32
CA GLU A 8 20.29 -18.17 22.33
C GLU A 8 19.02 -17.55 22.93
N LYS A 9 18.94 -17.60 24.24
CA LYS A 9 17.80 -17.04 24.99
C LYS A 9 17.73 -15.54 24.73
N VAL A 10 16.77 -15.12 23.90
CA VAL A 10 16.53 -13.69 23.61
C VAL A 10 16.23 -12.98 24.93
N LEU A 11 17.08 -12.02 25.29
CA LEU A 11 16.90 -11.21 26.50
C LEU A 11 15.58 -10.45 26.45
N THR A 12 14.89 -10.40 27.58
CA THR A 12 13.65 -9.64 27.76
C THR A 12 13.92 -8.35 28.54
N ILE A 13 13.01 -7.40 28.50
CA ILE A 13 13.08 -6.17 29.33
C ILE A 13 13.16 -6.52 30.83
N LYS A 14 12.60 -7.67 31.24
CA LYS A 14 12.69 -8.18 32.62
C LYS A 14 14.13 -8.59 32.97
N ASP A 15 14.82 -9.20 32.05
CA ASP A 15 16.22 -9.63 32.27
C ASP A 15 17.13 -8.41 32.38
N VAL A 16 16.97 -7.41 31.50
CA VAL A 16 17.69 -6.12 31.59
C VAL A 16 17.41 -5.41 32.91
N ALA A 17 16.15 -5.36 33.35
CA ALA A 17 15.76 -4.75 34.62
C ALA A 17 16.41 -5.45 35.82
N ASN A 18 16.43 -6.79 35.81
CA ASN A 18 17.07 -7.60 36.85
C ASN A 18 18.60 -7.35 36.91
N MET A 19 19.28 -7.35 35.75
CA MET A 19 20.72 -7.07 35.65
C MET A 19 21.09 -5.65 36.12
N ALA A 20 20.22 -4.67 35.82
CA ALA A 20 20.43 -3.29 36.25
C ALA A 20 20.05 -3.05 37.72
N GLY A 21 19.27 -3.94 38.33
CA GLY A 21 18.74 -3.77 39.69
C GLY A 21 17.63 -2.72 39.77
N VAL A 22 16.81 -2.60 38.71
CA VAL A 22 15.75 -1.57 38.61
C VAL A 22 14.42 -2.18 38.18
N SER A 23 13.36 -1.36 38.19
CA SER A 23 12.06 -1.79 37.67
C SER A 23 12.04 -1.82 36.12
N LYS A 24 11.14 -2.63 35.53
CA LYS A 24 10.87 -2.61 34.08
C LYS A 24 10.48 -1.22 33.59
N ALA A 25 9.75 -0.47 34.41
CA ALA A 25 9.34 0.90 34.09
C ALA A 25 10.55 1.85 33.95
N THR A 26 11.60 1.64 34.78
CA THR A 26 12.85 2.43 34.69
C THR A 26 13.61 2.11 33.41
N VAL A 27 13.71 0.82 33.02
CA VAL A 27 14.32 0.43 31.75
C VAL A 27 13.54 0.99 30.58
N SER A 28 12.20 0.91 30.60
CA SER A 28 11.32 1.47 29.56
C SER A 28 11.51 2.98 29.40
N ARG A 29 11.67 3.73 30.50
CA ARG A 29 11.95 5.17 30.44
C ARG A 29 13.28 5.47 29.76
N VAL A 30 14.33 4.68 30.02
CA VAL A 30 15.63 4.84 29.35
C VAL A 30 15.52 4.55 27.86
N LEU A 31 14.85 3.45 27.49
CA LEU A 31 14.66 3.05 26.09
C LEU A 31 13.83 4.06 25.27
N ASN A 32 12.84 4.68 25.90
CA ASN A 32 11.95 5.65 25.24
C ASN A 32 12.37 7.10 25.46
N ASP A 33 13.51 7.33 26.11
CA ASP A 33 13.99 8.65 26.54
C ASP A 33 12.89 9.51 27.22
N SER A 34 12.06 8.86 28.06
CA SER A 34 10.90 9.47 28.69
C SER A 34 11.04 9.54 30.20
N GLY A 35 10.73 10.70 30.77
CA GLY A 35 10.76 10.92 32.21
C GLY A 35 12.18 10.94 32.82
N TYR A 36 12.25 11.25 34.12
CA TYR A 36 13.52 11.34 34.84
C TYR A 36 14.07 9.96 35.20
N VAL A 37 15.34 9.72 34.86
CA VAL A 37 16.16 8.61 35.34
C VAL A 37 17.53 9.15 35.71
N ALA A 38 18.02 8.83 36.93
CA ALA A 38 19.33 9.25 37.37
C ALA A 38 20.43 8.85 36.39
N SER A 39 21.40 9.72 36.13
CA SER A 39 22.43 9.55 35.09
C SER A 39 23.27 8.27 35.27
N GLU A 40 23.53 7.87 36.48
CA GLU A 40 24.25 6.61 36.79
C GLU A 40 23.42 5.38 36.42
N THR A 41 22.13 5.40 36.76
CA THR A 41 21.20 4.31 36.40
C THR A 41 21.02 4.22 34.90
N ARG A 42 20.90 5.35 34.21
CA ARG A 42 20.81 5.38 32.73
C ARG A 42 22.04 4.75 32.09
N ARG A 43 23.25 5.16 32.46
CA ARG A 43 24.51 4.63 31.95
C ARG A 43 24.62 3.11 32.19
N LYS A 44 24.20 2.64 33.37
CA LYS A 44 24.19 1.19 33.69
C LYS A 44 23.27 0.42 32.74
N ILE A 45 22.05 0.89 32.49
CA ILE A 45 21.09 0.27 31.61
C ILE A 45 21.61 0.27 30.17
N GLU A 46 22.10 1.39 29.65
CA GLU A 46 22.67 1.54 28.31
C GLU A 46 23.87 0.59 28.09
N SER A 47 24.73 0.45 29.11
CA SER A 47 25.85 -0.50 29.07
C SER A 47 25.37 -1.94 28.94
N ILE A 48 24.34 -2.34 29.68
CA ILE A 48 23.75 -3.70 29.59
C ILE A 48 23.16 -3.91 28.22
N ILE A 49 22.36 -2.97 27.71
CA ILE A 49 21.75 -3.01 26.38
C ILE A 49 22.84 -3.23 25.31
N LYS A 50 23.92 -2.45 25.36
CA LYS A 50 25.03 -2.53 24.42
C LYS A 50 25.81 -3.85 24.54
N THR A 51 26.12 -4.28 25.75
CA THR A 51 26.91 -5.50 25.99
C THR A 51 26.20 -6.75 25.54
N TYR A 52 24.89 -6.83 25.74
CA TYR A 52 24.09 -7.99 25.40
C TYR A 52 23.31 -7.85 24.08
N ASN A 53 23.58 -6.78 23.33
CA ASN A 53 22.87 -6.46 22.08
C ASN A 53 21.33 -6.58 22.23
N TYR A 54 20.81 -6.06 23.34
CA TYR A 54 19.38 -6.15 23.63
C TYR A 54 18.60 -5.26 22.67
N ILE A 55 17.75 -5.88 21.89
CA ILE A 55 16.80 -5.18 20.98
C ILE A 55 15.41 -5.26 21.62
N PRO A 56 14.78 -4.13 21.94
CA PRO A 56 13.41 -4.11 22.44
C PRO A 56 12.47 -4.81 21.46
N SER A 57 11.62 -5.68 21.94
CA SER A 57 10.57 -6.26 21.09
C SER A 57 9.64 -5.15 20.59
N ALA A 58 9.48 -5.04 19.27
CA ALA A 58 8.57 -4.09 18.65
C ALA A 58 7.13 -4.23 19.22
N LEU A 59 6.69 -5.45 19.49
CA LEU A 59 5.40 -5.72 20.16
C LEU A 59 5.33 -5.09 21.55
N ALA A 60 6.39 -5.16 22.36
CA ALA A 60 6.42 -4.58 23.70
C ALA A 60 6.46 -3.04 23.66
N VAL A 61 7.18 -2.47 22.70
CA VAL A 61 7.23 -1.02 22.46
C VAL A 61 5.87 -0.50 21.99
N ASN A 62 5.27 -1.17 21.03
CA ASN A 62 3.94 -0.83 20.48
C ASN A 62 2.83 -0.94 21.55
N LEU A 63 2.86 -1.98 22.40
CA LEU A 63 1.95 -2.11 23.56
C LEU A 63 2.11 -0.97 24.57
N SER A 64 3.35 -0.51 24.77
CA SER A 64 3.65 0.59 25.70
C SER A 64 3.23 1.96 25.16
N ARG A 65 3.30 2.16 23.84
CA ARG A 65 2.95 3.43 23.18
C ARG A 65 1.51 3.50 22.69
N GLN A 66 0.77 2.37 22.72
CA GLN A 66 -0.56 2.20 22.13
C GLN A 66 -0.65 2.55 20.62
N GLU A 67 0.49 2.74 19.96
CA GLU A 67 0.61 3.08 18.56
C GLU A 67 1.62 2.17 17.88
N THR A 68 1.27 1.64 16.72
CA THR A 68 2.24 0.97 15.85
C THR A 68 2.83 2.00 14.89
N ARG A 69 4.09 1.81 14.50
CA ARG A 69 4.74 2.60 13.44
C ARG A 69 4.64 1.90 12.08
N THR A 70 3.64 1.06 11.92
CA THR A 70 3.45 0.25 10.73
C THR A 70 2.27 0.79 9.91
N VAL A 71 2.49 0.96 8.61
CA VAL A 71 1.46 1.29 7.63
C VAL A 71 1.27 0.10 6.70
N GLY A 72 0.01 -0.28 6.46
CA GLY A 72 -0.34 -1.29 5.46
C GLY A 72 -0.39 -0.68 4.08
N VAL A 73 0.22 -1.34 3.10
CA VAL A 73 0.11 -0.98 1.69
C VAL A 73 -0.47 -2.17 0.95
N VAL A 74 -1.63 -1.99 0.35
CA VAL A 74 -2.37 -3.04 -0.38
C VAL A 74 -2.49 -2.57 -1.81
N ILE A 75 -1.90 -3.31 -2.75
CA ILE A 75 -1.87 -2.97 -4.18
C ILE A 75 -2.30 -4.14 -5.04
N PRO A 76 -2.86 -3.86 -6.23
CA PRO A 76 -3.32 -4.92 -7.14
C PRO A 76 -2.20 -5.79 -7.69
N GLU A 77 -1.06 -5.21 -8.07
CA GLU A 77 -0.01 -5.95 -8.77
C GLU A 77 1.37 -5.30 -8.60
N ILE A 78 2.29 -6.01 -7.95
CA ILE A 78 3.65 -5.52 -7.72
C ILE A 78 4.52 -5.53 -8.98
N GLU A 79 4.24 -6.42 -9.95
CA GLU A 79 4.99 -6.52 -11.21
C GLU A 79 4.69 -5.35 -12.15
N ASN A 80 3.58 -4.65 -11.94
CA ASN A 80 3.25 -3.46 -12.70
C ASN A 80 4.15 -2.29 -12.28
N THR A 81 4.94 -1.76 -13.23
CA THR A 81 5.89 -0.67 -12.98
C THR A 81 5.23 0.57 -12.40
N PHE A 82 3.98 0.83 -12.75
CA PHE A 82 3.19 1.93 -12.19
C PHE A 82 3.08 1.84 -10.65
N TYR A 83 2.71 0.66 -10.11
CA TYR A 83 2.65 0.47 -8.67
C TYR A 83 4.03 0.42 -8.01
N SER A 84 5.05 -0.07 -8.72
CA SER A 84 6.43 -0.05 -8.24
C SER A 84 6.94 1.38 -8.03
N ASP A 85 6.62 2.31 -8.94
CA ASP A 85 7.00 3.72 -8.81
C ASP A 85 6.26 4.41 -7.65
N ILE A 86 4.96 4.12 -7.47
CA ILE A 86 4.17 4.58 -6.32
C ILE A 86 4.77 4.07 -5.01
N LEU A 87 5.10 2.77 -4.94
CA LEU A 87 5.73 2.17 -3.77
C LEU A 87 7.07 2.81 -3.43
N HIS A 88 7.87 3.15 -4.45
CA HIS A 88 9.13 3.86 -4.24
C HIS A 88 8.89 5.21 -3.54
N GLY A 89 7.92 6.00 -4.01
CA GLY A 89 7.55 7.26 -3.35
C GLY A 89 7.02 7.08 -1.93
N ILE A 90 6.17 6.07 -1.71
CA ILE A 90 5.65 5.74 -0.37
C ILE A 90 6.81 5.36 0.57
N THR A 91 7.77 4.56 0.11
CA THR A 91 8.91 4.12 0.90
C THR A 91 9.79 5.30 1.32
N GLN A 92 10.07 6.25 0.43
CA GLN A 92 10.85 7.44 0.76
C GLN A 92 10.23 8.23 1.91
N VAL A 93 8.91 8.49 1.85
CA VAL A 93 8.21 9.22 2.92
C VAL A 93 8.13 8.40 4.20
N ALA A 94 7.95 7.08 4.08
CA ALA A 94 7.93 6.19 5.24
C ALA A 94 9.28 6.21 5.99
N ASP A 95 10.40 6.19 5.27
CA ASP A 95 11.74 6.26 5.84
C ASP A 95 11.98 7.60 6.56
N GLU A 96 11.58 8.72 5.95
CA GLU A 96 11.67 10.06 6.58
C GLU A 96 10.88 10.14 7.89
N LEU A 97 9.73 9.46 7.95
CA LEU A 97 8.84 9.43 9.12
C LEU A 97 9.15 8.28 10.09
N ASP A 98 10.19 7.48 9.85
CA ASP A 98 10.55 6.28 10.61
C ASP A 98 9.34 5.32 10.74
N LEU A 99 8.63 5.07 9.63
CA LEU A 99 7.51 4.14 9.53
C LEU A 99 7.97 2.84 8.86
N SER A 100 7.40 1.73 9.30
CA SER A 100 7.56 0.43 8.64
C SER A 100 6.38 0.17 7.70
N LEU A 101 6.64 -0.44 6.55
CA LEU A 101 5.60 -0.82 5.61
C LEU A 101 5.36 -2.33 5.64
N VAL A 102 4.10 -2.72 5.58
CA VAL A 102 3.68 -4.11 5.30
C VAL A 102 2.92 -4.11 3.99
N LEU A 103 3.50 -4.75 2.98
CA LEU A 103 2.99 -4.78 1.62
C LEU A 103 2.18 -6.05 1.37
N PHE A 104 1.03 -5.88 0.72
CA PHE A 104 0.20 -6.96 0.18
C PHE A 104 -0.01 -6.76 -1.32
N ASP A 105 0.35 -7.77 -2.09
CA ASP A 105 0.08 -7.91 -3.51
C ASP A 105 -1.18 -8.77 -3.69
N THR A 106 -2.28 -8.15 -4.09
CA THR A 106 -3.58 -8.84 -4.19
C THR A 106 -3.78 -9.56 -5.51
N GLN A 107 -3.03 -9.21 -6.55
CA GLN A 107 -3.19 -9.75 -7.90
C GLN A 107 -4.63 -9.62 -8.41
N ASP A 108 -5.25 -8.46 -8.20
CA ASP A 108 -6.65 -8.17 -8.49
C ASP A 108 -7.63 -9.22 -7.92
N ASN A 109 -7.27 -9.84 -6.78
CA ASN A 109 -8.04 -10.90 -6.15
C ASN A 109 -8.65 -10.43 -4.83
N LEU A 110 -9.98 -10.32 -4.81
CA LEU A 110 -10.75 -9.83 -3.67
C LEU A 110 -10.56 -10.65 -2.38
N GLU A 111 -10.39 -11.98 -2.51
CA GLU A 111 -10.15 -12.83 -1.34
C GLU A 111 -8.74 -12.64 -0.74
N LYS A 112 -7.75 -12.33 -1.57
CA LYS A 112 -6.42 -11.93 -1.09
C LYS A 112 -6.50 -10.58 -0.39
N GLU A 113 -7.27 -9.67 -0.93
CA GLU A 113 -7.49 -8.34 -0.35
C GLU A 113 -8.19 -8.43 1.00
N LYS A 114 -9.27 -9.20 1.13
CA LYS A 114 -9.92 -9.49 2.42
C LYS A 114 -8.96 -10.08 3.46
N ARG A 115 -8.07 -10.98 3.03
CA ARG A 115 -7.03 -11.55 3.92
C ARG A 115 -6.01 -10.50 4.35
N ALA A 116 -5.58 -9.63 3.45
CA ALA A 116 -4.67 -8.53 3.76
C ALA A 116 -5.26 -7.65 4.86
N PHE A 117 -6.52 -7.24 4.72
CA PHE A 117 -7.17 -6.42 5.73
C PHE A 117 -7.28 -7.10 7.10
N ARG A 118 -7.70 -8.37 7.15
CA ARG A 118 -7.73 -9.11 8.42
C ARG A 118 -6.35 -9.15 9.10
N THR A 119 -5.29 -9.31 8.31
CA THR A 119 -3.92 -9.32 8.83
C THR A 119 -3.52 -7.93 9.35
N LEU A 120 -3.81 -6.87 8.60
CA LEU A 120 -3.52 -5.49 9.00
C LEU A 120 -4.26 -5.10 10.29
N GLN A 121 -5.51 -5.56 10.44
CA GLN A 121 -6.29 -5.36 11.66
C GLN A 121 -5.65 -6.06 12.87
N GLN A 122 -5.20 -7.31 12.70
CA GLN A 122 -4.52 -8.06 13.76
C GLN A 122 -3.18 -7.41 14.16
N GLN A 123 -2.47 -6.83 13.19
CA GLN A 123 -1.21 -6.13 13.41
C GLN A 123 -1.41 -4.71 13.97
N LYS A 124 -2.65 -4.22 14.06
CA LYS A 124 -3.00 -2.87 14.55
C LYS A 124 -2.18 -1.78 13.85
N VAL A 125 -2.16 -1.82 12.52
CA VAL A 125 -1.44 -0.80 11.73
C VAL A 125 -1.96 0.60 12.00
N ARG A 126 -1.11 1.61 11.79
CA ARG A 126 -1.44 3.02 12.01
C ARG A 126 -2.35 3.60 10.93
N GLY A 127 -2.29 3.06 9.73
CA GLY A 127 -3.08 3.46 8.56
C GLY A 127 -2.91 2.48 7.43
N ILE A 128 -3.71 2.65 6.39
CA ILE A 128 -3.71 1.79 5.21
C ILE A 128 -3.65 2.68 3.95
N ILE A 129 -2.77 2.33 3.02
CA ILE A 129 -2.77 2.84 1.65
C ILE A 129 -3.30 1.72 0.77
N LEU A 130 -4.35 1.98 0.01
CA LEU A 130 -5.12 0.97 -0.69
C LEU A 130 -5.33 1.32 -2.16
N GLY A 131 -4.83 0.48 -3.07
CA GLY A 131 -5.30 0.40 -4.45
C GLY A 131 -6.32 -0.73 -4.56
N PRO A 132 -7.62 -0.45 -4.70
CA PRO A 132 -8.67 -1.47 -4.73
C PRO A 132 -8.50 -2.46 -5.88
N SER A 133 -8.77 -3.74 -5.62
CA SER A 133 -8.74 -4.78 -6.67
C SER A 133 -9.91 -4.67 -7.64
N VAL A 134 -11.05 -4.13 -7.18
CA VAL A 134 -12.30 -3.98 -7.96
C VAL A 134 -13.02 -2.70 -7.56
N ASP A 135 -13.99 -2.27 -8.35
CA ASP A 135 -14.94 -1.24 -7.97
C ASP A 135 -15.92 -1.85 -6.94
N TYR A 136 -15.67 -1.67 -5.65
CA TYR A 136 -16.36 -2.38 -4.57
C TYR A 136 -17.89 -2.35 -4.61
N PRO A 137 -18.57 -1.23 -4.96
CA PRO A 137 -20.03 -1.23 -5.03
C PRO A 137 -20.63 -2.15 -6.07
N ASP A 138 -19.88 -2.52 -7.10
CA ASP A 138 -20.38 -3.24 -8.26
C ASP A 138 -20.64 -4.72 -8.01
N THR A 139 -19.96 -5.31 -7.00
CA THR A 139 -20.10 -6.73 -6.67
C THR A 139 -20.64 -6.94 -5.24
N ALA A 140 -21.24 -8.10 -4.97
CA ALA A 140 -21.73 -8.43 -3.63
C ALA A 140 -20.57 -8.57 -2.64
N GLU A 141 -19.50 -9.25 -3.06
CA GLU A 141 -18.28 -9.47 -2.29
C GLU A 141 -17.53 -8.15 -2.03
N GLY A 142 -17.53 -7.23 -3.01
CA GLY A 142 -16.95 -5.90 -2.86
C GLY A 142 -17.73 -5.05 -1.86
N ARG A 143 -19.07 -5.10 -1.87
CA ARG A 143 -19.90 -4.42 -0.86
C ARG A 143 -19.66 -4.95 0.57
N GLU A 144 -19.45 -6.26 0.71
CA GLU A 144 -19.07 -6.86 2.00
C GLU A 144 -17.71 -6.30 2.49
N LEU A 145 -16.72 -6.24 1.59
CA LEU A 145 -15.42 -5.69 1.92
C LEU A 145 -15.48 -4.20 2.26
N LEU A 146 -16.27 -3.43 1.51
CA LEU A 146 -16.52 -2.01 1.79
C LEU A 146 -17.12 -1.81 3.19
N ALA A 147 -18.09 -2.65 3.58
CA ALA A 147 -18.66 -2.62 4.91
C ALA A 147 -17.62 -2.92 6.00
N MET A 148 -16.77 -3.93 5.76
CA MET A 148 -15.67 -4.26 6.66
C MET A 148 -14.67 -3.11 6.80
N LEU A 149 -14.29 -2.44 5.72
CA LEU A 149 -13.36 -1.30 5.73
C LEU A 149 -13.92 -0.09 6.49
N ARG A 150 -15.23 0.15 6.44
CA ARG A 150 -15.89 1.23 7.18
C ARG A 150 -15.85 1.05 8.70
N GLU A 151 -15.67 -0.19 9.17
CA GLU A 151 -15.54 -0.49 10.59
C GLU A 151 -14.09 -0.28 11.11
N TYR A 152 -13.13 -0.02 10.21
CA TYR A 152 -11.75 0.26 10.61
C TYR A 152 -11.65 1.64 11.28
N SER A 153 -10.95 1.67 12.41
CA SER A 153 -10.70 2.91 13.16
C SER A 153 -9.43 3.64 12.72
N VAL A 154 -8.70 3.10 11.74
CA VAL A 154 -7.46 3.70 11.23
C VAL A 154 -7.72 4.46 9.94
N PRO A 155 -6.94 5.52 9.64
CA PRO A 155 -7.01 6.24 8.38
C PRO A 155 -6.76 5.29 7.19
N ILE A 156 -7.55 5.46 6.14
CA ILE A 156 -7.37 4.79 4.85
C ILE A 156 -7.20 5.86 3.80
N VAL A 157 -6.21 5.72 2.93
CA VAL A 157 -6.01 6.55 1.74
C VAL A 157 -6.10 5.64 0.52
N ILE A 158 -6.97 5.98 -0.39
CA ILE A 158 -7.13 5.26 -1.65
C ILE A 158 -6.14 5.80 -2.68
N ILE A 159 -5.58 4.93 -3.49
CA ILE A 159 -4.68 5.29 -4.59
C ILE A 159 -5.18 4.69 -5.91
N ASP A 160 -5.01 5.44 -7.00
CA ASP A 160 -5.25 5.06 -8.39
C ASP A 160 -6.71 4.77 -8.73
N ARG A 161 -7.36 3.83 -8.04
CA ARG A 161 -8.71 3.33 -8.36
C ARG A 161 -9.71 3.84 -7.34
N ASP A 162 -10.62 4.68 -7.76
CA ASP A 162 -11.75 5.15 -6.95
C ASP A 162 -13.07 4.45 -7.35
N PHE A 163 -14.07 4.62 -6.52
CA PHE A 163 -15.43 4.16 -6.77
C PHE A 163 -16.44 5.14 -6.19
N GLU A 164 -17.69 5.05 -6.63
CA GLU A 164 -18.74 5.97 -6.19
C GLU A 164 -18.98 5.94 -4.67
N ASN A 165 -19.23 7.13 -4.10
CA ASN A 165 -19.52 7.33 -2.68
C ASN A 165 -18.42 6.83 -1.73
N MET A 166 -17.18 6.90 -2.15
CA MET A 166 -16.02 6.56 -1.37
C MET A 166 -15.85 7.54 -0.19
N PRO A 167 -15.77 7.05 1.07
CA PRO A 167 -15.72 7.92 2.25
C PRO A 167 -14.30 8.33 2.66
N TRP A 168 -13.26 7.90 1.94
CA TRP A 168 -11.85 8.12 2.28
C TRP A 168 -11.19 9.12 1.34
N ASP A 169 -10.11 9.74 1.82
CA ASP A 169 -9.22 10.54 0.99
C ASP A 169 -8.58 9.69 -0.10
N ALA A 170 -8.30 10.30 -1.25
CA ALA A 170 -7.72 9.58 -2.38
C ALA A 170 -6.67 10.40 -3.12
N VAL A 171 -5.70 9.68 -3.71
CA VAL A 171 -4.73 10.20 -4.68
C VAL A 171 -5.01 9.53 -6.01
N LEU A 172 -5.56 10.27 -6.95
CA LEU A 172 -6.10 9.76 -8.21
C LEU A 172 -5.45 10.45 -9.40
N TYR A 173 -5.61 9.84 -10.57
CA TYR A 173 -5.27 10.42 -11.86
C TYR A 173 -6.54 10.85 -12.60
N GLU A 174 -6.44 11.91 -13.39
CA GLU A 174 -7.50 12.40 -14.28
C GLU A 174 -7.60 11.49 -15.54
N ASN A 175 -8.08 10.24 -15.33
CA ASN A 175 -8.06 9.17 -16.33
C ASN A 175 -8.76 9.57 -17.65
N TYR A 176 -9.97 10.14 -17.54
CA TYR A 176 -10.71 10.63 -18.70
C TYR A 176 -9.92 11.74 -19.43
N GLN A 177 -9.49 12.77 -18.70
CA GLN A 177 -8.83 13.92 -19.28
C GLN A 177 -7.48 13.59 -19.90
N CYS A 178 -6.69 12.72 -19.26
CA CYS A 178 -5.41 12.26 -19.81
C CYS A 178 -5.60 11.52 -21.14
N SER A 179 -6.59 10.64 -21.22
CA SER A 179 -6.88 9.89 -22.45
C SER A 179 -7.48 10.76 -23.55
N TYR A 180 -8.34 11.72 -23.19
CA TYR A 180 -8.83 12.72 -24.10
C TYR A 180 -7.69 13.55 -24.72
N GLN A 181 -6.77 14.05 -23.90
CA GLN A 181 -5.61 14.80 -24.37
C GLN A 181 -4.69 13.96 -25.25
N ALA A 182 -4.50 12.69 -24.94
CA ALA A 182 -3.71 11.78 -25.77
C ALA A 182 -4.26 11.69 -27.20
N ALA A 183 -5.58 11.58 -27.37
CA ALA A 183 -6.20 11.58 -28.69
C ALA A 183 -5.96 12.91 -29.45
N LEU A 184 -6.09 14.06 -28.75
CA LEU A 184 -5.81 15.36 -29.36
C LEU A 184 -4.34 15.50 -29.80
N GLU A 185 -3.40 15.03 -28.98
CA GLU A 185 -1.96 15.09 -29.30
C GLU A 185 -1.62 14.19 -30.49
N LEU A 186 -2.21 12.99 -30.59
CA LEU A 186 -2.07 12.12 -31.77
C LEU A 186 -2.59 12.81 -33.03
N TYR A 187 -3.75 13.49 -32.95
CA TYR A 187 -4.28 14.25 -34.08
C TYR A 187 -3.40 15.39 -34.51
N LYS A 188 -2.86 16.17 -33.56
CA LYS A 188 -1.87 17.26 -33.81
C LYS A 188 -0.60 16.72 -34.45
N ALA A 189 -0.15 15.53 -34.04
CA ALA A 189 0.99 14.84 -34.63
C ALA A 189 0.73 14.29 -36.06
N GLY A 190 -0.49 14.44 -36.58
CA GLY A 190 -0.83 14.08 -37.95
C GLY A 190 -1.62 12.77 -38.09
N SER A 191 -1.92 12.08 -36.98
CA SER A 191 -2.74 10.86 -37.03
C SER A 191 -4.17 11.16 -37.50
N ARG A 192 -4.67 10.37 -38.44
CA ARG A 192 -6.04 10.49 -38.97
C ARG A 192 -6.84 9.20 -38.82
N ARG A 193 -6.20 8.13 -38.41
CA ARG A 193 -6.79 6.86 -37.99
C ARG A 193 -6.12 6.45 -36.68
N MET A 194 -6.91 6.15 -35.68
CA MET A 194 -6.45 5.85 -34.34
C MET A 194 -7.04 4.53 -33.86
N ALA A 195 -6.29 3.78 -33.10
CA ALA A 195 -6.74 2.60 -32.38
C ALA A 195 -6.36 2.76 -30.90
N VAL A 196 -6.99 1.99 -30.04
CA VAL A 196 -6.73 2.00 -28.61
C VAL A 196 -6.68 0.58 -28.05
N ILE A 197 -5.66 0.29 -27.25
CA ILE A 197 -5.63 -0.87 -26.36
C ILE A 197 -6.02 -0.37 -24.98
N THR A 198 -7.24 -0.70 -24.56
CA THR A 198 -7.81 -0.21 -23.30
C THR A 198 -7.58 -1.21 -22.15
N GLY A 199 -7.83 -0.77 -20.92
CA GLY A 199 -7.74 -1.59 -19.72
C GLY A 199 -8.97 -2.46 -19.48
N ASP A 200 -9.08 -2.99 -18.26
CA ASP A 200 -10.23 -3.76 -17.81
C ASP A 200 -11.47 -2.85 -17.71
N MET A 201 -12.51 -3.20 -18.45
CA MET A 201 -13.76 -2.44 -18.53
C MET A 201 -14.68 -2.68 -17.33
N THR A 202 -14.37 -3.63 -16.47
CA THR A 202 -15.08 -3.81 -15.20
C THR A 202 -14.66 -2.72 -14.18
N LEU A 203 -13.48 -2.11 -14.40
CA LEU A 203 -12.98 -1.02 -13.59
C LEU A 203 -13.37 0.35 -14.16
N LYS A 204 -13.75 1.28 -13.30
CA LYS A 204 -14.06 2.67 -13.63
C LYS A 204 -12.94 3.32 -14.44
N ILE A 205 -11.68 3.13 -14.02
CA ILE A 205 -10.52 3.71 -14.71
C ILE A 205 -10.39 3.23 -16.18
N GLY A 206 -10.73 1.98 -16.47
CA GLY A 206 -10.74 1.46 -17.84
C GLY A 206 -11.81 2.13 -18.68
N ARG A 207 -13.03 2.27 -18.13
CA ARG A 207 -14.16 2.94 -18.78
C ARG A 207 -13.85 4.42 -19.05
N GLU A 208 -13.36 5.15 -18.05
CA GLU A 208 -13.00 6.56 -18.18
C GLU A 208 -11.92 6.82 -19.23
N ARG A 209 -10.89 5.98 -19.28
CA ARG A 209 -9.82 6.11 -20.30
C ARG A 209 -10.37 5.87 -21.70
N LEU A 210 -11.18 4.85 -21.90
CA LEU A 210 -11.77 4.59 -23.23
C LEU A 210 -12.71 5.72 -23.64
N GLU A 211 -13.56 6.19 -22.73
CA GLU A 211 -14.52 7.27 -23.01
C GLU A 211 -13.79 8.58 -23.32
N GLY A 212 -12.77 8.95 -22.55
CA GLY A 212 -11.95 10.14 -22.80
C GLY A 212 -11.27 10.08 -24.17
N PHE A 213 -10.66 8.94 -24.50
CA PHE A 213 -10.01 8.74 -25.81
C PHE A 213 -11.02 8.85 -26.96
N ARG A 214 -12.16 8.17 -26.85
CA ARG A 214 -13.25 8.20 -27.85
C ARG A 214 -13.71 9.64 -28.08
N LYS A 215 -13.97 10.39 -27.00
CA LYS A 215 -14.39 11.79 -27.07
C LYS A 215 -13.34 12.67 -27.73
N GLY A 216 -12.07 12.50 -27.42
CA GLY A 216 -10.98 13.23 -28.06
C GLY A 216 -10.87 12.96 -29.56
N VAL A 217 -11.07 11.70 -29.99
CA VAL A 217 -11.11 11.33 -31.41
C VAL A 217 -12.30 11.99 -32.12
N GLU A 218 -13.49 11.97 -31.50
CA GLU A 218 -14.70 12.61 -32.04
C GLU A 218 -14.55 14.13 -32.20
N ASP A 219 -13.98 14.80 -31.22
CA ASP A 219 -13.76 16.24 -31.25
C ASP A 219 -12.73 16.68 -32.32
N CYS A 220 -11.87 15.74 -32.75
CA CYS A 220 -11.01 15.92 -33.92
C CYS A 220 -11.73 15.69 -35.26
N GLY A 221 -13.05 15.41 -35.27
CA GLY A 221 -13.81 15.08 -36.45
C GLY A 221 -13.53 13.70 -37.03
N LEU A 222 -12.94 12.82 -36.23
CA LEU A 222 -12.66 11.44 -36.57
C LEU A 222 -13.64 10.49 -35.89
N LYS A 223 -13.59 9.22 -36.23
CA LYS A 223 -14.41 8.18 -35.62
C LYS A 223 -13.51 7.03 -35.14
N LEU A 224 -13.71 6.62 -33.89
CA LEU A 224 -13.13 5.40 -33.34
C LEU A 224 -14.10 4.25 -33.63
N GLU A 225 -13.74 3.36 -34.54
CA GLU A 225 -14.55 2.19 -34.89
C GLU A 225 -14.36 1.09 -33.82
N GLU A 226 -15.37 0.26 -33.58
CA GLU A 226 -15.28 -0.83 -32.61
C GLU A 226 -14.13 -1.82 -32.90
N ARG A 227 -13.80 -2.04 -34.18
CA ARG A 227 -12.67 -2.85 -34.61
C ARG A 227 -11.28 -2.25 -34.28
N ASP A 228 -11.22 -0.98 -33.93
CA ASP A 228 -9.99 -0.28 -33.57
C ASP A 228 -9.87 -0.16 -32.03
N ILE A 229 -10.73 -0.88 -31.27
CA ILE A 229 -10.71 -0.95 -29.80
C ILE A 229 -10.32 -2.35 -29.37
N TYR A 230 -9.25 -2.47 -28.62
CA TYR A 230 -8.69 -3.73 -28.13
C TYR A 230 -8.69 -3.74 -26.61
N TYR A 231 -8.94 -4.89 -26.00
CA TYR A 231 -9.09 -5.02 -24.54
C TYR A 231 -7.88 -5.76 -23.96
N GLY A 232 -6.88 -4.99 -23.54
CA GLY A 232 -5.61 -5.48 -22.98
C GLY A 232 -5.68 -5.79 -21.48
N ASP A 233 -6.75 -5.38 -20.78
CA ASP A 233 -7.04 -5.65 -19.36
C ASP A 233 -5.89 -5.28 -18.42
N PHE A 234 -5.13 -4.21 -18.76
CA PHE A 234 -3.90 -3.78 -18.09
C PHE A 234 -2.77 -4.82 -18.04
N GLN A 235 -2.88 -5.91 -18.83
CA GLN A 235 -1.88 -6.97 -18.89
C GLN A 235 -0.89 -6.71 -20.02
N MET A 236 0.40 -6.59 -19.69
CA MET A 236 1.46 -6.32 -20.67
C MET A 236 1.50 -7.37 -21.79
N LYS A 237 1.46 -8.67 -21.43
CA LYS A 237 1.52 -9.76 -22.41
C LYS A 237 0.34 -9.71 -23.39
N LYS A 238 -0.88 -9.55 -22.87
CA LYS A 238 -2.09 -9.45 -23.68
C LYS A 238 -2.07 -8.23 -24.60
N SER A 239 -1.66 -7.07 -24.06
CA SER A 239 -1.53 -5.83 -24.84
C SER A 239 -0.47 -5.96 -25.95
N TYR A 240 0.64 -6.64 -25.67
CA TYR A 240 1.67 -6.92 -26.68
C TYR A 240 1.11 -7.81 -27.82
N GLU A 241 0.43 -8.92 -27.49
CA GLU A 241 -0.17 -9.81 -28.48
C GLU A 241 -1.16 -9.05 -29.37
N LEU A 242 -2.07 -8.25 -28.78
CA LEU A 242 -3.03 -7.41 -29.51
C LEU A 242 -2.37 -6.32 -30.37
N SER A 243 -1.19 -5.84 -30.00
CA SER A 243 -0.49 -4.83 -30.80
C SER A 243 0.17 -5.39 -32.07
N MET A 244 0.26 -6.72 -32.18
CA MET A 244 0.87 -7.41 -33.33
C MET A 244 -0.17 -7.85 -34.38
N GLU A 245 -1.46 -7.74 -34.08
CA GLU A 245 -2.60 -7.99 -35.00
C GLU A 245 -2.89 -6.74 -35.85
#